data_4f6cc93013077f3d39a171d34e7e5aa4
#
_entry.id   4f6cc93013077f3d39a171d34e7e5aa4
#
_cell.length_a   1.000
_cell.length_b   1.000
_cell.length_c   1.000
_cell.angle_alpha   90.00
_cell.angle_beta   90.00
_cell.angle_gamma   90.00
#
_symmetry.space_group_name_H-M   'P 1'
#
loop_
_entity.id
_entity.type
_entity.pdbx_description
1 polymer ?
#
loop_
_entity_poly.entity_id
_entity_poly.type
_entity_poly.pdbx_seq_one_letter_code
_entity_poly.pdbx_strand_id
1 'polypeptide(L)'
;MIPIDASKNTVTVQIALFDGFDLLDAIAPYEVFCAAAMYAENAFSVEFVTAEGPRLVTSGINGLKIEATGALNPERAGILLVPGASGDVEGDGPDSIPAILGRAANTDLTRLVGQALGQKDIVVATVCGGSLVLAMGGLLEGRPAVTNRLGMDLLGAAGAVPVPARVVDDGNLVTGGGVTSGLDVGLYLVERELGPRIAHEVERLFEFERRGTVWRNAGMAPGSSKFSNDGASNTASESTGEMDGVPDRKIGHPSAFDGDWDTTVVTPIGKLQVKLSISASGGLIRGKATQGGETVEFISPEFQDGKLVWSLRIAKPIRLNLRFEVAVDGDRMTGVAKAGMLPASKLTGKRIS
;
A
#
# COMPACT_ATOMS: atom_id res chain seq x y z
N MET A 1 13.94 -18.18 -8.87
CA MET A 1 15.37 -18.46 -8.64
C MET A 1 16.12 -17.70 -9.72
N ILE A 2 16.93 -16.75 -9.29
CA ILE A 2 17.87 -16.06 -10.19
C ILE A 2 18.88 -17.14 -10.61
N PRO A 3 19.19 -17.31 -11.91
CA PRO A 3 20.16 -18.33 -12.31
C PRO A 3 21.53 -17.97 -11.75
N ILE A 4 21.94 -18.59 -10.66
CA ILE A 4 23.29 -18.47 -10.13
C ILE A 4 24.14 -19.51 -10.85
N ASP A 5 24.89 -19.08 -11.85
CA ASP A 5 26.01 -19.88 -12.33
C ASP A 5 27.09 -19.83 -11.24
N ALA A 6 27.28 -20.94 -10.53
CA ALA A 6 28.20 -21.09 -9.43
C ALA A 6 29.68 -20.72 -9.76
N SER A 7 29.96 -20.34 -11.00
CA SER A 7 31.30 -19.99 -11.45
C SER A 7 31.59 -18.49 -11.61
N LYS A 8 30.57 -17.56 -11.61
CA LYS A 8 30.85 -16.15 -11.97
C LYS A 8 29.88 -15.05 -11.51
N ASN A 9 28.74 -15.28 -10.89
CA ASN A 9 27.78 -14.18 -10.69
C ASN A 9 27.45 -13.90 -9.21
N THR A 10 28.12 -12.87 -8.68
CA THR A 10 27.66 -12.20 -7.44
C THR A 10 26.28 -11.58 -7.68
N VAL A 11 25.29 -11.95 -6.88
CA VAL A 11 23.95 -11.35 -6.88
C VAL A 11 24.05 -9.96 -6.26
N THR A 12 23.66 -8.95 -7.00
CA THR A 12 23.61 -7.59 -6.46
C THR A 12 22.35 -7.40 -5.63
N VAL A 13 22.50 -6.81 -4.45
CA VAL A 13 21.39 -6.39 -3.60
C VAL A 13 21.43 -4.87 -3.48
N GLN A 14 20.45 -4.20 -4.07
CA GLN A 14 20.26 -2.77 -3.99
C GLN A 14 19.18 -2.46 -2.95
N ILE A 15 19.51 -1.75 -1.88
CA ILE A 15 18.55 -1.30 -0.88
C ILE A 15 18.27 0.18 -1.15
N ALA A 16 17.06 0.47 -1.64
CA ALA A 16 16.68 1.79 -2.13
C ALA A 16 16.18 2.68 -0.97
N LEU A 17 17.01 3.62 -0.53
CA LEU A 17 16.70 4.55 0.53
C LEU A 17 16.00 5.81 0.00
N PHE A 18 15.14 6.39 0.83
CA PHE A 18 14.49 7.69 0.64
C PHE A 18 14.39 8.44 1.99
N ASP A 19 14.26 9.75 1.99
CA ASP A 19 14.21 10.49 3.26
C ASP A 19 12.97 10.12 4.06
N GLY A 20 13.16 9.83 5.35
CA GLY A 20 12.17 9.32 6.28
C GLY A 20 12.05 7.78 6.32
N PHE A 21 12.95 7.04 5.63
CA PHE A 21 12.93 5.57 5.69
C PHE A 21 13.09 5.04 7.13
N ASP A 22 12.51 3.87 7.41
CA ASP A 22 12.74 3.17 8.69
C ASP A 22 14.11 2.50 8.67
N LEU A 23 14.90 2.80 9.70
CA LEU A 23 16.28 2.35 9.78
C LEU A 23 16.40 0.83 9.84
N LEU A 24 15.56 0.16 10.65
CA LEU A 24 15.65 -1.29 10.81
C LEU A 24 15.18 -2.04 9.56
N ASP A 25 14.20 -1.48 8.82
CA ASP A 25 13.73 -2.06 7.55
C ASP A 25 14.84 -2.16 6.51
N ALA A 26 15.84 -1.27 6.57
CA ALA A 26 16.99 -1.24 5.66
C ALA A 26 18.19 -2.03 6.21
N ILE A 27 18.55 -1.83 7.48
CA ILE A 27 19.78 -2.39 8.07
C ILE A 27 19.64 -3.89 8.33
N ALA A 28 18.46 -4.38 8.78
CA ALA A 28 18.29 -5.79 9.07
C ALA A 28 18.51 -6.69 7.83
N PRO A 29 17.88 -6.45 6.67
CA PRO A 29 18.20 -7.22 5.48
C PRO A 29 19.62 -6.96 4.95
N TYR A 30 20.15 -5.73 5.08
CA TYR A 30 21.54 -5.43 4.72
C TYR A 30 22.51 -6.38 5.42
N GLU A 31 22.40 -6.50 6.75
CA GLU A 31 23.29 -7.38 7.53
C GLU A 31 23.08 -8.86 7.19
N VAL A 32 21.84 -9.30 6.96
CA VAL A 32 21.55 -10.69 6.55
C VAL A 32 22.26 -11.04 5.24
N PHE A 33 22.20 -10.17 4.23
CA PHE A 33 22.88 -10.43 2.95
C PHE A 33 24.40 -10.35 3.07
N CYS A 34 24.93 -9.43 3.88
CA CYS A 34 26.35 -9.37 4.18
C CYS A 34 26.85 -10.64 4.88
N ALA A 35 26.10 -11.14 5.87
CA ALA A 35 26.43 -12.40 6.55
C ALA A 35 26.37 -13.60 5.58
N ALA A 36 25.37 -13.66 4.72
CA ALA A 36 25.26 -14.71 3.70
C ALA A 36 26.47 -14.67 2.74
N ALA A 37 26.95 -13.48 2.36
CA ALA A 37 28.13 -13.32 1.53
C ALA A 37 29.41 -13.85 2.19
N MET A 38 29.51 -13.77 3.54
CA MET A 38 30.64 -14.35 4.28
C MET A 38 30.67 -15.90 4.21
N TYR A 39 29.49 -16.53 4.18
CA TYR A 39 29.37 -18.00 4.11
C TYR A 39 29.37 -18.56 2.68
N ALA A 40 29.18 -17.73 1.68
CA ALA A 40 29.00 -18.14 0.29
C ALA A 40 29.95 -17.40 -0.69
N GLU A 41 31.21 -17.25 -0.32
CA GLU A 41 32.30 -16.73 -1.19
C GLU A 41 31.91 -15.45 -1.95
N ASN A 42 31.35 -14.46 -1.24
CA ASN A 42 30.86 -13.19 -1.82
C ASN A 42 29.73 -13.35 -2.87
N ALA A 43 28.85 -14.32 -2.66
CA ALA A 43 27.69 -14.53 -3.53
C ALA A 43 26.72 -13.32 -3.58
N PHE A 44 26.76 -12.44 -2.58
CA PHE A 44 26.03 -11.17 -2.58
C PHE A 44 26.97 -9.97 -2.53
N SER A 45 26.63 -8.92 -3.29
CA SER A 45 27.18 -7.57 -3.16
C SER A 45 26.04 -6.63 -2.74
N VAL A 46 26.12 -6.05 -1.55
CA VAL A 46 25.04 -5.24 -0.98
C VAL A 46 25.42 -3.77 -0.98
N GLU A 47 24.51 -2.92 -1.45
CA GLU A 47 24.71 -1.48 -1.48
C GLU A 47 23.44 -0.70 -1.14
N PHE A 48 23.61 0.48 -0.52
CA PHE A 48 22.54 1.46 -0.39
C PHE A 48 22.53 2.36 -1.62
N VAL A 49 21.36 2.51 -2.22
CA VAL A 49 21.14 3.31 -3.42
C VAL A 49 19.99 4.30 -3.21
N THR A 50 19.90 5.34 -4.03
CA THR A 50 18.71 6.17 -4.15
C THR A 50 18.27 6.33 -5.59
N ALA A 51 17.05 6.74 -5.80
CA ALA A 51 16.54 7.06 -7.14
C ALA A 51 17.25 8.27 -7.76
N GLU A 52 17.74 9.19 -6.92
CA GLU A 52 18.40 10.44 -7.31
C GLU A 52 19.92 10.28 -7.52
N GLY A 53 20.50 9.14 -7.11
CA GLY A 53 21.95 8.89 -7.13
C GLY A 53 22.61 9.01 -5.75
N PRO A 54 23.94 8.97 -5.67
CA PRO A 54 24.66 8.98 -4.40
C PRO A 54 24.36 10.21 -3.55
N ARG A 55 23.98 10.01 -2.28
CA ARG A 55 23.72 11.09 -1.32
C ARG A 55 23.61 10.58 0.12
N LEU A 56 23.66 11.49 1.07
CA LEU A 56 23.22 11.22 2.43
C LEU A 56 21.69 11.20 2.50
N VAL A 57 21.12 10.14 3.07
CA VAL A 57 19.68 9.94 3.23
C VAL A 57 19.34 10.00 4.72
N THR A 58 18.37 10.82 5.08
CA THR A 58 17.95 10.99 6.47
C THR A 58 16.87 9.97 6.81
N SER A 59 17.11 9.13 7.81
CA SER A 59 16.09 8.19 8.31
C SER A 59 15.03 8.89 9.14
N GLY A 60 13.83 8.30 9.25
CA GLY A 60 12.78 8.74 10.17
C GLY A 60 13.10 8.49 11.65
N ILE A 61 14.14 7.71 11.96
CA ILE A 61 14.58 7.43 13.33
C ILE A 61 15.62 8.46 13.77
N ASN A 62 15.19 9.44 14.56
CA ASN A 62 16.04 10.48 15.13
C ASN A 62 16.93 11.23 14.11
N GLY A 63 16.54 11.24 12.83
CA GLY A 63 17.29 11.92 11.79
C GLY A 63 18.67 11.32 11.51
N LEU A 64 18.91 10.06 11.86
CA LEU A 64 20.16 9.36 11.55
C LEU A 64 20.37 9.33 10.02
N LYS A 65 21.57 9.66 9.57
CA LYS A 65 21.90 9.70 8.16
C LYS A 65 22.69 8.46 7.74
N ILE A 66 22.29 7.87 6.62
CA ILE A 66 23.00 6.78 5.94
C ILE A 66 23.46 7.28 4.59
N GLU A 67 24.68 6.96 4.22
CA GLU A 67 25.23 7.26 2.90
C GLU A 67 24.74 6.20 1.90
N ALA A 68 24.00 6.63 0.88
CA ALA A 68 23.76 5.83 -0.31
C ALA A 68 24.87 6.12 -1.32
N THR A 69 25.64 5.09 -1.66
CA THR A 69 26.85 5.21 -2.49
C THR A 69 26.54 5.09 -3.98
N GLY A 70 25.34 4.64 -4.36
CA GLY A 70 24.96 4.37 -5.73
C GLY A 70 23.64 5.00 -6.15
N ALA A 71 23.40 5.00 -7.47
CA ALA A 71 22.10 5.22 -8.08
C ALA A 71 21.39 3.88 -8.27
N LEU A 72 20.09 3.83 -8.00
CA LEU A 72 19.25 2.66 -8.28
C LEU A 72 19.31 2.33 -9.77
N ASN A 73 19.73 1.10 -10.08
CA ASN A 73 19.76 0.58 -11.44
C ASN A 73 18.70 -0.52 -11.63
N PRO A 74 17.61 -0.23 -12.36
CA PRO A 74 16.49 -1.17 -12.55
C PRO A 74 16.78 -2.31 -13.54
N GLU A 75 17.96 -2.33 -14.17
CA GLU A 75 18.38 -3.36 -15.13
C GLU A 75 19.45 -4.28 -14.55
N ARG A 76 19.94 -3.99 -13.35
CA ARG A 76 20.99 -4.79 -12.71
C ARG A 76 20.39 -6.02 -12.05
N ALA A 77 20.74 -7.20 -12.60
CA ALA A 77 20.25 -8.49 -12.09
C ALA A 77 20.53 -8.67 -10.58
N GLY A 78 19.54 -9.18 -9.85
CA GLY A 78 19.65 -9.42 -8.43
C GLY A 78 18.40 -9.06 -7.63
N ILE A 79 18.59 -8.43 -6.49
CA ILE A 79 17.52 -8.07 -5.55
C ILE A 79 17.47 -6.55 -5.41
N LEU A 80 16.27 -5.99 -5.55
CA LEU A 80 15.97 -4.59 -5.24
C LEU A 80 15.03 -4.53 -4.04
N LEU A 81 15.50 -4.01 -2.91
CA LEU A 81 14.71 -3.93 -1.69
C LEU A 81 14.31 -2.47 -1.39
N VAL A 82 13.03 -2.28 -1.06
CA VAL A 82 12.46 -0.98 -0.67
C VAL A 82 12.00 -1.07 0.80
N PRO A 83 12.60 -0.31 1.73
CA PRO A 83 12.19 -0.24 3.13
C PRO A 83 10.88 0.55 3.28
N GLY A 84 10.27 0.47 4.45
CA GLY A 84 9.19 1.36 4.85
C GLY A 84 9.70 2.69 5.41
N ALA A 85 8.81 3.39 6.11
CA ALA A 85 9.09 4.67 6.71
C ALA A 85 8.83 4.67 8.23
N SER A 86 9.51 5.56 8.93
CA SER A 86 9.26 5.87 10.34
C SER A 86 8.94 7.35 10.50
N GLY A 87 7.95 7.63 11.34
CA GLY A 87 7.44 8.97 11.61
C GLY A 87 6.20 8.90 12.48
N ASP A 88 5.39 9.94 12.47
CA ASP A 88 4.14 9.97 13.22
C ASP A 88 3.13 8.96 12.67
N VAL A 89 2.63 8.09 13.56
CA VAL A 89 1.63 7.07 13.21
C VAL A 89 0.26 7.72 13.02
N GLU A 90 -0.05 8.75 13.79
CA GLU A 90 -1.31 9.49 13.77
C GLU A 90 -1.10 10.89 13.21
N GLY A 91 -2.14 11.43 12.55
CA GLY A 91 -2.11 12.78 12.00
C GLY A 91 -1.91 12.84 10.48
N ASP A 92 -2.03 14.06 9.95
CA ASP A 92 -1.95 14.40 8.52
C ASP A 92 -0.76 15.34 8.21
N GLY A 93 0.17 15.48 9.18
CA GLY A 93 1.36 16.30 9.04
C GLY A 93 2.39 15.76 8.05
N PRO A 94 3.37 16.58 7.65
CA PRO A 94 4.39 16.18 6.67
C PRO A 94 5.30 15.03 7.18
N ASP A 95 5.38 14.85 8.49
CA ASP A 95 6.20 13.82 9.15
C ASP A 95 5.40 12.57 9.50
N SER A 96 4.12 12.50 9.11
CA SER A 96 3.32 11.28 9.25
C SER A 96 3.81 10.19 8.28
N ILE A 97 3.76 8.93 8.72
CA ILE A 97 4.18 7.79 7.90
C ILE A 97 3.48 7.78 6.54
N PRO A 98 2.15 7.96 6.41
CA PRO A 98 1.49 8.01 5.10
C PRO A 98 1.99 9.13 4.20
N ALA A 99 2.31 10.31 4.76
CA ALA A 99 2.84 11.43 4.00
C ALA A 99 4.26 11.17 3.50
N ILE A 100 5.12 10.56 4.33
CA ILE A 100 6.47 10.17 3.95
C ILE A 100 6.44 9.15 2.82
N LEU A 101 5.65 8.06 2.97
CA LEU A 101 5.49 7.03 1.95
C LEU A 101 4.89 7.59 0.65
N GLY A 102 3.92 8.49 0.75
CA GLY A 102 3.33 9.18 -0.39
C GLY A 102 4.34 10.05 -1.14
N ARG A 103 5.22 10.76 -0.43
CA ARG A 103 6.33 11.51 -1.06
C ARG A 103 7.28 10.58 -1.79
N ALA A 104 7.71 9.48 -1.15
CA ALA A 104 8.57 8.47 -1.77
C ALA A 104 7.94 7.87 -3.03
N ALA A 105 6.65 7.54 -3.00
CA ALA A 105 5.90 7.02 -4.13
C ALA A 105 5.81 8.00 -5.33
N ASN A 106 5.93 9.31 -5.06
CA ASN A 106 5.88 10.36 -6.10
C ASN A 106 7.28 10.78 -6.62
N THR A 107 8.34 10.05 -6.24
CA THR A 107 9.68 10.24 -6.80
C THR A 107 9.92 9.27 -7.97
N ASP A 108 11.09 9.38 -8.60
CA ASP A 108 11.55 8.43 -9.62
C ASP A 108 11.68 6.99 -9.10
N LEU A 109 11.68 6.77 -7.78
CA LEU A 109 11.73 5.44 -7.16
C LEU A 109 10.67 4.51 -7.73
N THR A 110 9.41 4.94 -7.77
CA THR A 110 8.30 4.12 -8.29
C THR A 110 8.52 3.74 -9.76
N ARG A 111 8.95 4.68 -10.60
CA ARG A 111 9.23 4.42 -12.01
C ARG A 111 10.35 3.38 -12.18
N LEU A 112 11.44 3.53 -11.44
CA LEU A 112 12.60 2.62 -11.49
C LEU A 112 12.24 1.23 -10.95
N VAL A 113 11.50 1.14 -9.84
CA VAL A 113 11.01 -0.15 -9.31
C VAL A 113 10.05 -0.81 -10.31
N GLY A 114 9.19 -0.05 -10.99
CA GLY A 114 8.32 -0.55 -12.05
C GLY A 114 9.12 -1.16 -13.21
N GLN A 115 10.23 -0.55 -13.61
CA GLN A 115 11.14 -1.10 -14.62
C GLN A 115 11.79 -2.41 -14.13
N ALA A 116 12.25 -2.45 -12.86
CA ALA A 116 12.84 -3.64 -12.25
C ALA A 116 11.85 -4.82 -12.19
N LEU A 117 10.56 -4.56 -11.85
CA LEU A 117 9.52 -5.57 -11.87
C LEU A 117 9.26 -6.17 -13.26
N GLY A 118 9.61 -5.46 -14.33
CA GLY A 118 9.53 -5.95 -15.70
C GLY A 118 10.70 -6.87 -16.11
N GLN A 119 11.78 -6.94 -15.32
CA GLN A 119 12.95 -7.76 -15.59
C GLN A 119 12.75 -9.18 -15.05
N LYS A 120 13.28 -10.19 -15.75
CA LYS A 120 13.14 -11.61 -15.37
C LYS A 120 14.14 -12.05 -14.30
N ASP A 121 15.25 -11.34 -14.21
CA ASP A 121 16.41 -11.64 -13.35
C ASP A 121 16.53 -10.70 -12.15
N ILE A 122 15.45 -9.95 -11.87
CA ILE A 122 15.34 -9.09 -10.69
C ILE A 122 14.18 -9.55 -9.80
N VAL A 123 14.46 -9.65 -8.52
CA VAL A 123 13.45 -9.80 -7.48
C VAL A 123 13.30 -8.48 -6.74
N VAL A 124 12.10 -7.92 -6.77
CA VAL A 124 11.78 -6.75 -5.95
C VAL A 124 11.32 -7.24 -4.58
N ALA A 125 11.91 -6.71 -3.52
CA ALA A 125 11.52 -7.01 -2.16
C ALA A 125 11.09 -5.74 -1.43
N THR A 126 10.20 -5.87 -0.46
CA THR A 126 9.79 -4.76 0.41
C THR A 126 9.75 -5.19 1.87
N VAL A 127 9.96 -4.24 2.76
CA VAL A 127 9.80 -4.42 4.20
C VAL A 127 8.81 -3.36 4.70
N CYS A 128 7.89 -3.76 5.59
CA CYS A 128 6.97 -2.85 6.27
C CYS A 128 6.19 -1.95 5.28
N GLY A 129 6.27 -0.63 5.42
CA GLY A 129 5.64 0.35 4.54
C GLY A 129 6.19 0.41 3.11
N GLY A 130 7.27 -0.30 2.78
CA GLY A 130 7.79 -0.36 1.41
C GLY A 130 6.78 -0.87 0.40
N SER A 131 5.92 -1.83 0.79
CA SER A 131 4.82 -2.29 -0.06
C SER A 131 3.79 -1.19 -0.35
N LEU A 132 3.57 -0.28 0.61
CA LEU A 132 2.68 0.87 0.40
C LEU A 132 3.26 1.87 -0.60
N VAL A 133 4.59 2.11 -0.59
CA VAL A 133 5.24 2.94 -1.62
C VAL A 133 4.92 2.40 -3.01
N LEU A 134 5.08 1.08 -3.20
CA LEU A 134 4.80 0.43 -4.48
C LEU A 134 3.31 0.46 -4.85
N ALA A 135 2.43 0.19 -3.88
CA ALA A 135 0.98 0.18 -4.09
C ALA A 135 0.45 1.57 -4.44
N MET A 136 0.87 2.62 -3.71
CA MET A 136 0.54 4.01 -3.99
C MET A 136 1.04 4.46 -5.37
N GLY A 137 2.17 3.92 -5.82
CA GLY A 137 2.69 4.09 -7.17
C GLY A 137 1.99 3.26 -8.25
N GLY A 138 1.00 2.43 -7.88
CA GLY A 138 0.21 1.61 -8.81
C GLY A 138 0.89 0.33 -9.30
N LEU A 139 1.98 -0.10 -8.65
CA LEU A 139 2.76 -1.27 -9.08
C LEU A 139 2.22 -2.61 -8.54
N LEU A 140 1.28 -2.59 -7.58
CA LEU A 140 0.77 -3.79 -6.92
C LEU A 140 -0.71 -4.08 -7.25
N GLU A 141 -1.27 -3.54 -8.31
CA GLU A 141 -2.68 -3.80 -8.69
C GLU A 141 -2.94 -5.29 -8.87
N GLY A 142 -3.90 -5.83 -8.07
CA GLY A 142 -4.30 -7.23 -8.09
C GLY A 142 -3.25 -8.22 -7.59
N ARG A 143 -2.07 -7.78 -7.14
CA ARG A 143 -1.00 -8.63 -6.62
C ARG A 143 -1.17 -8.94 -5.14
N PRO A 144 -0.98 -10.19 -4.69
CA PRO A 144 -0.93 -10.52 -3.28
C PRO A 144 0.31 -9.87 -2.63
N ALA A 145 0.09 -9.18 -1.52
CA ALA A 145 1.15 -8.49 -0.80
C ALA A 145 0.83 -8.33 0.69
N VAL A 146 1.85 -8.11 1.48
CA VAL A 146 1.74 -7.73 2.88
C VAL A 146 2.49 -6.43 3.15
N THR A 147 2.04 -5.70 4.14
CA THR A 147 2.72 -4.53 4.72
C THR A 147 2.65 -4.59 6.24
N ASN A 148 3.08 -3.55 6.94
CA ASN A 148 2.80 -3.42 8.35
C ASN A 148 1.28 -3.53 8.61
N ARG A 149 0.89 -4.19 9.71
CA ARG A 149 -0.54 -4.41 10.04
C ARG A 149 -1.38 -3.12 10.04
N LEU A 150 -0.77 -1.98 10.40
CA LEU A 150 -1.44 -0.67 10.39
C LEU A 150 -1.76 -0.17 8.99
N GLY A 151 -1.04 -0.66 7.97
CA GLY A 151 -1.19 -0.26 6.58
C GLY A 151 -1.97 -1.24 5.71
N MET A 152 -2.47 -2.38 6.24
CA MET A 152 -3.10 -3.42 5.43
C MET A 152 -4.36 -2.92 4.70
N ASP A 153 -5.17 -2.10 5.36
CA ASP A 153 -6.36 -1.51 4.75
C ASP A 153 -6.00 -0.54 3.62
N LEU A 154 -4.96 0.27 3.84
CA LEU A 154 -4.44 1.19 2.82
C LEU A 154 -3.83 0.42 1.64
N LEU A 155 -3.15 -0.71 1.90
CA LEU A 155 -2.61 -1.59 0.86
C LEU A 155 -3.71 -2.09 -0.07
N GLY A 156 -4.83 -2.56 0.50
CA GLY A 156 -6.02 -2.97 -0.25
C GLY A 156 -6.69 -1.82 -1.00
N ALA A 157 -6.82 -0.65 -0.37
CA ALA A 157 -7.37 0.54 -1.00
C ALA A 157 -6.52 1.02 -2.19
N ALA A 158 -5.21 0.82 -2.14
CA ALA A 158 -4.29 1.14 -3.22
C ALA A 158 -4.26 0.08 -4.36
N GLY A 159 -5.05 -0.99 -4.25
CA GLY A 159 -5.29 -1.95 -5.33
C GLY A 159 -4.57 -3.29 -5.21
N ALA A 160 -3.74 -3.50 -4.19
CA ALA A 160 -3.16 -4.80 -3.91
C ALA A 160 -4.19 -5.77 -3.29
N VAL A 161 -3.88 -7.04 -3.24
CA VAL A 161 -4.64 -8.07 -2.51
C VAL A 161 -3.92 -8.30 -1.16
N PRO A 162 -4.43 -7.77 -0.03
CA PRO A 162 -3.77 -7.90 1.25
C PRO A 162 -3.75 -9.35 1.73
N VAL A 163 -2.58 -9.85 2.10
CA VAL A 163 -2.40 -11.20 2.67
C VAL A 163 -1.83 -11.05 4.09
N PRO A 164 -2.55 -11.49 5.14
CA PRO A 164 -2.08 -11.38 6.52
C PRO A 164 -1.02 -12.46 6.83
N ALA A 165 0.17 -12.33 6.24
CA ALA A 165 1.31 -13.21 6.43
C ALA A 165 2.54 -12.42 6.87
N ARG A 166 3.56 -13.11 7.35
CA ARG A 166 4.84 -12.50 7.74
C ARG A 166 5.65 -12.10 6.52
N VAL A 167 5.70 -12.99 5.53
CA VAL A 167 6.32 -12.80 4.22
C VAL A 167 5.39 -13.36 3.15
N VAL A 168 5.21 -12.63 2.06
CA VAL A 168 4.44 -13.03 0.86
C VAL A 168 5.39 -13.07 -0.32
N ASP A 169 5.46 -14.21 -0.99
CA ASP A 169 6.19 -14.39 -2.25
C ASP A 169 5.21 -14.52 -3.41
N ASP A 170 5.19 -13.51 -4.27
CA ASP A 170 4.44 -13.46 -5.53
C ASP A 170 5.40 -13.51 -6.73
N GLY A 171 6.36 -14.44 -6.69
CA GLY A 171 7.31 -14.68 -7.78
C GLY A 171 8.46 -13.67 -7.82
N ASN A 172 8.36 -12.65 -8.63
CA ASN A 172 9.36 -11.57 -8.70
C ASN A 172 9.13 -10.43 -7.70
N LEU A 173 8.12 -10.57 -6.84
CA LEU A 173 7.83 -9.64 -5.74
C LEU A 173 7.78 -10.41 -4.43
N VAL A 174 8.59 -10.01 -3.46
CA VAL A 174 8.58 -10.56 -2.10
C VAL A 174 8.31 -9.44 -1.11
N THR A 175 7.23 -9.53 -0.34
CA THR A 175 6.84 -8.48 0.59
C THR A 175 6.89 -8.95 2.03
N GLY A 176 7.40 -8.12 2.93
CA GLY A 176 7.46 -8.36 4.36
C GLY A 176 6.54 -7.45 5.17
N GLY A 177 6.02 -7.97 6.27
CA GLY A 177 5.07 -7.30 7.15
C GLY A 177 5.67 -6.20 8.01
N GLY A 178 5.65 -6.35 9.33
CA GLY A 178 6.16 -5.32 10.27
C GLY A 178 7.68 -5.21 10.31
N VAL A 179 8.16 -4.22 11.01
CA VAL A 179 9.57 -3.76 11.06
C VAL A 179 10.61 -4.88 11.11
N THR A 180 10.49 -5.81 12.06
CA THR A 180 11.43 -6.94 12.19
C THR A 180 11.33 -7.98 11.06
N SER A 181 10.36 -7.86 10.14
CA SER A 181 10.24 -8.79 9.00
C SER A 181 11.37 -8.63 7.99
N GLY A 182 12.18 -7.57 8.08
CA GLY A 182 13.38 -7.42 7.29
C GLY A 182 14.36 -8.59 7.45
N LEU A 183 14.48 -9.14 8.66
CA LEU A 183 15.25 -10.37 8.92
C LEU A 183 14.63 -11.57 8.21
N ASP A 184 13.31 -11.75 8.33
CA ASP A 184 12.60 -12.88 7.71
C ASP A 184 12.65 -12.83 6.18
N VAL A 185 12.50 -11.63 5.60
CA VAL A 185 12.61 -11.40 4.14
C VAL A 185 14.03 -11.68 3.66
N GLY A 186 15.03 -11.14 4.35
CA GLY A 186 16.44 -11.36 4.00
C GLY A 186 16.81 -12.85 4.04
N LEU A 187 16.52 -13.53 5.15
CA LEU A 187 16.77 -14.96 5.31
C LEU A 187 16.02 -15.81 4.30
N TYR A 188 14.76 -15.43 3.99
CA TYR A 188 13.99 -16.11 2.96
C TYR A 188 14.64 -15.97 1.58
N LEU A 189 15.09 -14.78 1.21
CA LEU A 189 15.77 -14.55 -0.07
C LEU A 189 17.13 -15.24 -0.13
N VAL A 190 17.87 -15.30 0.97
CA VAL A 190 19.10 -16.10 1.08
C VAL A 190 18.80 -17.60 0.84
N GLU A 191 17.77 -18.14 1.49
CA GLU A 191 17.37 -19.54 1.25
C GLU A 191 16.96 -19.78 -0.20
N ARG A 192 16.17 -18.87 -0.75
CA ARG A 192 15.65 -18.97 -2.11
C ARG A 192 16.77 -18.97 -3.17
N GLU A 193 17.78 -18.13 -2.98
CA GLU A 193 18.87 -17.93 -3.96
C GLU A 193 20.09 -18.80 -3.69
N LEU A 194 20.50 -19.01 -2.43
CA LEU A 194 21.70 -19.77 -2.05
C LEU A 194 21.41 -21.13 -1.43
N GLY A 195 20.13 -21.39 -1.11
CA GLY A 195 19.70 -22.63 -0.47
C GLY A 195 19.66 -22.60 1.05
N PRO A 196 19.01 -23.62 1.67
CA PRO A 196 18.71 -23.62 3.10
C PRO A 196 19.95 -23.74 4.00
N ARG A 197 21.04 -24.30 3.50
CA ARG A 197 22.28 -24.47 4.31
C ARG A 197 22.90 -23.11 4.67
N ILE A 198 22.99 -22.19 3.70
CA ILE A 198 23.53 -20.85 3.95
C ILE A 198 22.57 -20.05 4.82
N ALA A 199 21.26 -20.11 4.56
CA ALA A 199 20.27 -19.44 5.39
C ALA A 199 20.36 -19.89 6.85
N HIS A 200 20.53 -21.19 7.10
CA HIS A 200 20.67 -21.73 8.45
C HIS A 200 21.93 -21.24 9.18
N GLU A 201 23.06 -21.13 8.49
CA GLU A 201 24.29 -20.57 9.11
C GLU A 201 24.11 -19.09 9.47
N VAL A 202 23.37 -18.31 8.65
CA VAL A 202 23.03 -16.93 8.99
C VAL A 202 22.07 -16.85 10.18
N GLU A 203 21.04 -17.71 10.25
CA GLU A 203 20.13 -17.81 11.42
C GLU A 203 20.91 -18.10 12.70
N ARG A 204 21.86 -19.03 12.64
CA ARG A 204 22.73 -19.35 13.78
C ARG A 204 23.63 -18.19 14.20
N LEU A 205 24.20 -17.46 13.25
CA LEU A 205 25.04 -16.29 13.51
C LEU A 205 24.25 -15.19 14.22
N PHE A 206 23.00 -14.95 13.78
CA PHE A 206 22.13 -13.93 14.35
C PHE A 206 21.37 -14.39 15.61
N GLU A 207 21.47 -15.67 15.98
CA GLU A 207 20.61 -16.27 17.02
C GLU A 207 19.13 -15.92 16.79
N PHE A 208 18.71 -15.95 15.52
CA PHE A 208 17.37 -15.60 15.10
C PHE A 208 16.81 -16.64 14.13
N GLU A 209 15.68 -17.23 14.49
CA GLU A 209 14.91 -18.15 13.66
C GLU A 209 13.79 -17.40 12.92
N ARG A 210 13.62 -17.67 11.62
CA ARG A 210 12.53 -17.10 10.84
C ARG A 210 11.18 -17.50 11.39
N ARG A 211 10.23 -16.57 11.33
CA ARG A 211 8.90 -16.76 11.87
C ARG A 211 7.86 -17.05 10.79
N GLY A 212 7.17 -18.15 10.97
CA GLY A 212 6.05 -18.55 10.15
C GLY A 212 6.46 -19.10 8.78
N THR A 213 5.46 -19.59 8.06
CA THR A 213 5.59 -20.05 6.67
C THR A 213 5.47 -18.87 5.72
N VAL A 214 6.36 -18.81 4.72
CA VAL A 214 6.21 -17.84 3.63
C VAL A 214 4.97 -18.19 2.83
N TRP A 215 4.06 -17.23 2.70
CA TRP A 215 2.86 -17.41 1.90
C TRP A 215 3.19 -17.31 0.42
N ARG A 216 2.67 -18.27 -0.34
CA ARG A 216 2.74 -18.30 -1.82
C ARG A 216 1.37 -18.68 -2.34
N ASN A 217 0.99 -18.16 -3.49
CA ASN A 217 -0.22 -18.60 -4.18
C ASN A 217 0.04 -19.93 -4.92
N ALA A 218 0.39 -20.96 -4.16
CA ALA A 218 0.72 -22.28 -4.68
C ALA A 218 0.16 -23.38 -3.77
N GLY A 219 -0.11 -24.53 -4.34
CA GLY A 219 -0.69 -25.67 -3.63
C GLY A 219 -2.21 -25.64 -3.59
N MET A 220 -2.79 -26.40 -2.67
CA MET A 220 -4.23 -26.49 -2.51
C MET A 220 -4.76 -25.24 -1.80
N ALA A 221 -5.79 -24.61 -2.37
CA ALA A 221 -6.47 -23.52 -1.68
C ALA A 221 -7.20 -24.05 -0.43
N PRO A 222 -7.21 -23.29 0.68
CA PRO A 222 -8.03 -23.65 1.84
C PRO A 222 -9.50 -23.80 1.40
N GLY A 223 -10.13 -24.90 1.76
CA GLY A 223 -11.59 -25.03 1.59
C GLY A 223 -12.29 -23.93 2.38
N SER A 224 -13.53 -23.58 2.00
CA SER A 224 -14.37 -22.66 2.80
C SER A 224 -14.44 -23.18 4.24
N SER A 225 -13.59 -22.62 5.11
CA SER A 225 -13.49 -23.09 6.48
C SER A 225 -14.76 -22.75 7.22
N LYS A 226 -15.37 -23.74 7.84
CA LYS A 226 -16.41 -23.55 8.86
C LYS A 226 -15.89 -22.89 10.14
N PHE A 227 -14.63 -22.40 10.12
CA PHE A 227 -13.95 -21.62 11.16
C PHE A 227 -13.94 -20.13 10.80
N SER A 228 -15.09 -19.56 10.43
CA SER A 228 -15.29 -18.14 10.60
C SER A 228 -15.29 -17.88 12.11
N ASN A 229 -14.40 -17.02 12.57
CA ASN A 229 -14.40 -16.51 13.93
C ASN A 229 -15.74 -15.82 14.20
N ASP A 230 -16.73 -16.57 14.71
CA ASP A 230 -17.90 -16.02 15.36
C ASP A 230 -17.49 -15.44 16.72
N GLY A 231 -16.71 -14.38 16.69
CA GLY A 231 -16.22 -13.62 17.84
C GLY A 231 -16.69 -12.17 17.85
N ALA A 232 -17.81 -11.88 17.18
CA ALA A 232 -18.56 -10.65 17.39
C ALA A 232 -19.99 -11.04 17.78
N SER A 233 -20.24 -11.13 19.06
CA SER A 233 -21.56 -11.31 19.63
C SER A 233 -22.48 -10.14 19.23
N ASN A 234 -23.30 -10.36 18.21
CA ASN A 234 -24.51 -9.58 18.00
C ASN A 234 -25.57 -10.07 18.99
N THR A 235 -25.63 -9.47 20.15
CA THR A 235 -26.85 -9.45 20.96
C THR A 235 -27.82 -8.48 20.30
N ALA A 236 -28.57 -8.95 19.32
CA ALA A 236 -29.81 -8.31 18.91
C ALA A 236 -30.88 -8.62 19.98
N SER A 237 -31.10 -7.68 20.87
CA SER A 237 -32.31 -7.68 21.69
C SER A 237 -33.47 -7.27 20.80
N GLU A 238 -34.37 -8.20 20.53
CA GLU A 238 -35.74 -7.90 20.07
C GLU A 238 -36.45 -7.10 21.15
N SER A 239 -36.71 -5.82 20.90
CA SER A 239 -37.72 -5.05 21.61
C SER A 239 -38.84 -4.72 20.64
N THR A 240 -39.95 -5.41 20.81
CA THR A 240 -41.26 -4.98 20.32
C THR A 240 -41.64 -3.68 21.02
N GLY A 241 -41.66 -2.59 20.30
CA GLY A 241 -42.13 -1.28 20.74
C GLY A 241 -42.91 -0.61 19.62
N GLU A 242 -44.08 -0.20 19.96
CA GLU A 242 -45.15 0.35 19.13
C GLU A 242 -44.77 1.49 18.21
N MET A 243 -45.49 1.55 17.09
CA MET A 243 -45.44 2.62 16.09
C MET A 243 -45.91 3.95 16.69
N ASP A 244 -45.01 4.94 16.67
CA ASP A 244 -45.42 6.34 16.67
C ASP A 244 -44.71 7.09 15.53
N GLY A 245 -45.47 7.94 14.88
CA GLY A 245 -45.32 8.69 13.66
C GLY A 245 -43.87 9.04 13.20
N VAL A 246 -43.42 8.42 12.13
CA VAL A 246 -42.26 8.84 11.36
C VAL A 246 -42.63 10.10 10.57
N PRO A 247 -41.89 11.23 10.75
CA PRO A 247 -42.05 12.36 9.85
C PRO A 247 -41.55 11.99 8.46
N ASP A 248 -42.36 12.32 7.46
CA ASP A 248 -42.17 12.13 6.02
C ASP A 248 -40.75 12.58 5.60
N ARG A 249 -39.78 11.66 5.55
CA ARG A 249 -38.48 11.91 4.97
C ARG A 249 -38.67 12.02 3.46
N LYS A 250 -38.60 13.25 2.91
CA LYS A 250 -38.53 13.50 1.48
C LYS A 250 -37.47 12.55 0.90
N ILE A 251 -37.91 11.51 0.22
CA ILE A 251 -37.04 10.63 -0.57
C ILE A 251 -36.44 11.51 -1.64
N GLY A 252 -35.13 11.80 -1.55
CA GLY A 252 -34.42 12.62 -2.53
C GLY A 252 -34.62 12.04 -3.94
N HIS A 253 -34.76 12.89 -4.93
CA HIS A 253 -34.80 12.49 -6.34
C HIS A 253 -33.40 12.58 -6.96
N PRO A 254 -33.00 11.69 -7.90
CA PRO A 254 -31.68 11.76 -8.55
C PRO A 254 -31.31 13.14 -9.10
N SER A 255 -32.28 13.90 -9.61
CA SER A 255 -32.06 15.26 -10.11
C SER A 255 -31.64 16.28 -9.03
N ALA A 256 -31.80 15.96 -7.75
CA ALA A 256 -31.30 16.82 -6.68
C ALA A 256 -29.77 16.90 -6.64
N PHE A 257 -29.07 15.98 -7.30
CA PHE A 257 -27.61 15.95 -7.38
C PHE A 257 -27.05 16.70 -8.59
N ASP A 258 -27.91 17.07 -9.57
CA ASP A 258 -27.49 17.78 -10.79
C ASP A 258 -26.74 19.08 -10.46
N GLY A 259 -25.69 19.35 -11.22
CA GLY A 259 -24.92 20.59 -11.16
C GLY A 259 -23.47 20.36 -10.77
N ASP A 260 -22.78 21.47 -10.55
CA ASP A 260 -21.39 21.50 -10.14
C ASP A 260 -21.26 21.73 -8.64
N TRP A 261 -20.39 20.98 -8.03
CA TRP A 261 -20.18 20.95 -6.58
C TRP A 261 -18.70 21.17 -6.23
N ASP A 262 -18.48 22.04 -5.25
CA ASP A 262 -17.16 22.16 -4.62
C ASP A 262 -17.16 21.34 -3.33
N THR A 263 -16.32 20.29 -3.30
CA THR A 263 -16.35 19.33 -2.20
C THR A 263 -14.99 19.21 -1.52
N THR A 264 -15.05 18.92 -0.21
CA THR A 264 -13.87 18.63 0.61
C THR A 264 -14.02 17.23 1.19
N VAL A 265 -13.01 16.38 0.96
CA VAL A 265 -12.88 15.05 1.56
C VAL A 265 -11.75 15.08 2.59
N VAL A 266 -12.06 14.76 3.84
CA VAL A 266 -11.06 14.69 4.92
C VAL A 266 -10.55 13.24 4.99
N THR A 267 -9.31 13.02 4.53
CA THR A 267 -8.68 11.70 4.49
C THR A 267 -7.55 11.59 5.51
N PRO A 268 -7.09 10.38 5.86
CA PRO A 268 -5.91 10.19 6.73
C PRO A 268 -4.61 10.82 6.19
N ILE A 269 -4.56 11.12 4.89
CA ILE A 269 -3.41 11.74 4.21
C ILE A 269 -3.62 13.23 3.95
N GLY A 270 -4.64 13.86 4.55
CA GLY A 270 -4.93 15.29 4.44
C GLY A 270 -6.32 15.59 3.84
N LYS A 271 -6.58 16.89 3.68
CA LYS A 271 -7.83 17.39 3.07
C LYS A 271 -7.67 17.49 1.56
N LEU A 272 -8.59 16.85 0.83
CA LEU A 272 -8.65 16.88 -0.62
C LEU A 272 -9.80 17.77 -1.07
N GLN A 273 -9.48 18.76 -1.92
CA GLN A 273 -10.49 19.58 -2.60
C GLN A 273 -10.81 18.92 -3.94
N VAL A 274 -12.09 18.58 -4.16
CA VAL A 274 -12.55 17.87 -5.35
C VAL A 274 -13.77 18.61 -5.91
N LYS A 275 -13.72 18.97 -7.18
CA LYS A 275 -14.89 19.48 -7.91
C LYS A 275 -15.63 18.32 -8.54
N LEU A 276 -16.94 18.22 -8.24
CA LEU A 276 -17.79 17.21 -8.86
C LEU A 276 -18.73 17.91 -9.85
N SER A 277 -18.90 17.32 -11.03
CA SER A 277 -19.90 17.71 -12.01
C SER A 277 -20.82 16.50 -12.22
N ILE A 278 -22.10 16.63 -11.86
CA ILE A 278 -23.06 15.53 -11.83
C ILE A 278 -24.24 15.86 -12.75
N SER A 279 -24.67 14.90 -13.56
CA SER A 279 -25.86 14.98 -14.38
C SER A 279 -26.72 13.73 -14.19
N ALA A 280 -27.99 13.93 -13.82
CA ALA A 280 -28.98 12.88 -13.64
C ALA A 280 -30.17 13.13 -14.55
N SER A 281 -30.11 12.62 -15.77
CA SER A 281 -31.13 12.85 -16.80
C SER A 281 -31.61 11.51 -17.37
N GLY A 282 -32.93 11.36 -17.51
CA GLY A 282 -33.55 10.17 -18.11
C GLY A 282 -33.31 8.87 -17.36
N GLY A 283 -33.08 8.94 -16.05
CA GLY A 283 -32.79 7.76 -15.19
C GLY A 283 -31.33 7.30 -15.25
N LEU A 284 -30.47 7.98 -16.05
CA LEU A 284 -29.05 7.72 -16.14
C LEU A 284 -28.26 8.79 -15.36
N ILE A 285 -27.42 8.35 -14.44
CA ILE A 285 -26.55 9.23 -13.67
C ILE A 285 -25.16 9.16 -14.28
N ARG A 286 -24.56 10.32 -14.51
CA ARG A 286 -23.16 10.47 -14.92
C ARG A 286 -22.51 11.52 -14.05
N GLY A 287 -21.22 11.40 -13.81
CA GLY A 287 -20.48 12.40 -13.05
C GLY A 287 -19.00 12.35 -13.33
N LYS A 288 -18.36 13.46 -13.04
CA LYS A 288 -16.91 13.65 -13.12
C LYS A 288 -16.40 14.24 -11.82
N ALA A 289 -15.23 13.83 -11.42
CA ALA A 289 -14.49 14.43 -10.32
C ALA A 289 -13.20 15.05 -10.85
N THR A 290 -12.93 16.31 -10.51
CA THR A 290 -11.73 17.03 -10.92
C THR A 290 -10.92 17.44 -9.71
N GLN A 291 -9.64 17.04 -9.67
CA GLN A 291 -8.69 17.39 -8.61
C GLN A 291 -7.32 17.67 -9.23
N GLY A 292 -6.68 18.78 -8.86
CA GLY A 292 -5.32 19.10 -9.31
C GLY A 292 -5.13 19.16 -10.83
N GLY A 293 -6.21 19.45 -11.57
CA GLY A 293 -6.20 19.48 -13.04
C GLY A 293 -6.48 18.11 -13.71
N GLU A 294 -6.56 17.02 -12.96
CA GLU A 294 -6.99 15.70 -13.45
C GLU A 294 -8.50 15.55 -13.30
N THR A 295 -9.15 14.95 -14.31
CA THR A 295 -10.58 14.65 -14.30
C THR A 295 -10.79 13.16 -14.49
N VAL A 296 -11.59 12.56 -13.61
CA VAL A 296 -11.94 11.13 -13.61
C VAL A 296 -13.45 10.99 -13.67
N GLU A 297 -13.96 10.06 -14.46
CA GLU A 297 -15.39 9.75 -14.53
C GLU A 297 -15.83 8.85 -13.38
N PHE A 298 -17.10 8.99 -12.99
CA PHE A 298 -17.71 8.11 -12.00
C PHE A 298 -17.79 6.68 -12.53
N ILE A 299 -17.44 5.72 -11.69
CA ILE A 299 -17.55 4.29 -11.97
C ILE A 299 -18.82 3.79 -11.29
N SER A 300 -19.73 3.18 -12.07
CA SER A 300 -20.99 2.57 -11.61
C SER A 300 -21.79 3.49 -10.66
N PRO A 301 -22.18 4.71 -11.10
CA PRO A 301 -22.99 5.58 -10.26
C PRO A 301 -24.41 5.01 -10.13
N GLU A 302 -24.91 4.91 -8.90
CA GLU A 302 -26.21 4.39 -8.57
C GLU A 302 -26.91 5.30 -7.56
N PHE A 303 -28.22 5.45 -7.70
CA PHE A 303 -29.05 6.14 -6.71
C PHE A 303 -29.82 5.11 -5.90
N GLN A 304 -29.57 5.05 -4.60
CA GLN A 304 -30.17 4.09 -3.69
C GLN A 304 -30.50 4.77 -2.34
N ASP A 305 -31.71 4.56 -1.82
CA ASP A 305 -32.16 5.06 -0.51
C ASP A 305 -31.95 6.57 -0.29
N GLY A 306 -32.20 7.38 -1.33
CA GLY A 306 -32.03 8.84 -1.25
C GLY A 306 -30.59 9.32 -1.34
N LYS A 307 -29.63 8.44 -1.61
CA LYS A 307 -28.21 8.73 -1.72
C LYS A 307 -27.69 8.38 -3.10
N LEU A 308 -26.68 9.12 -3.53
CA LEU A 308 -25.88 8.81 -4.71
C LEU A 308 -24.62 8.07 -4.27
N VAL A 309 -24.39 6.91 -4.88
CA VAL A 309 -23.24 6.04 -4.64
C VAL A 309 -22.45 5.89 -5.93
N TRP A 310 -21.13 6.03 -5.88
CA TRP A 310 -20.25 5.77 -7.02
C TRP A 310 -18.85 5.42 -6.55
N SER A 311 -18.02 4.93 -7.46
CA SER A 311 -16.60 4.71 -7.20
C SER A 311 -15.74 5.64 -8.06
N LEU A 312 -14.54 5.98 -7.56
CA LEU A 312 -13.49 6.67 -8.29
C LEU A 312 -12.17 5.93 -8.12
N ARG A 313 -11.38 5.92 -9.18
CA ARG A 313 -9.98 5.51 -9.11
C ARG A 313 -9.13 6.77 -9.23
N ILE A 314 -8.55 7.19 -8.12
CA ILE A 314 -7.64 8.34 -8.06
C ILE A 314 -6.23 7.84 -8.35
N ALA A 315 -5.48 8.58 -9.17
CA ALA A 315 -4.09 8.26 -9.51
C ALA A 315 -3.09 9.16 -8.79
N LYS A 316 -3.48 10.38 -8.43
CA LYS A 316 -2.61 11.37 -7.75
C LYS A 316 -3.32 12.03 -6.57
N PRO A 317 -2.61 12.45 -5.51
CA PRO A 317 -1.16 12.30 -5.28
C PRO A 317 -0.72 10.86 -5.02
N ILE A 318 -1.65 9.95 -4.70
CA ILE A 318 -1.43 8.52 -4.53
C ILE A 318 -2.59 7.75 -5.16
N ARG A 319 -2.34 6.51 -5.57
CA ARG A 319 -3.39 5.67 -6.15
C ARG A 319 -4.33 5.16 -5.05
N LEU A 320 -5.63 5.45 -5.19
CA LEU A 320 -6.68 4.98 -4.28
C LEU A 320 -7.95 4.64 -5.06
N ASN A 321 -8.59 3.54 -4.69
CA ASN A 321 -9.93 3.18 -5.10
C ASN A 321 -10.90 3.66 -4.02
N LEU A 322 -11.71 4.66 -4.32
CA LEU A 322 -12.64 5.28 -3.38
C LEU A 322 -14.08 4.93 -3.76
N ARG A 323 -14.91 4.60 -2.77
CA ARG A 323 -16.36 4.51 -2.90
C ARG A 323 -17.01 5.65 -2.13
N PHE A 324 -17.82 6.40 -2.82
CA PHE A 324 -18.53 7.55 -2.27
C PHE A 324 -20.00 7.19 -2.01
N GLU A 325 -20.54 7.73 -0.93
CA GLU A 325 -21.95 7.66 -0.58
C GLU A 325 -22.36 9.03 -0.04
N VAL A 326 -23.18 9.76 -0.80
CA VAL A 326 -23.53 11.15 -0.50
C VAL A 326 -25.05 11.38 -0.54
N ALA A 327 -25.49 12.33 0.26
CA ALA A 327 -26.84 12.87 0.24
C ALA A 327 -26.79 14.39 0.02
N VAL A 328 -27.86 14.95 -0.53
CA VAL A 328 -27.97 16.37 -0.83
C VAL A 328 -29.22 16.93 -0.14
N ASP A 329 -29.07 18.08 0.49
CA ASP A 329 -30.15 18.91 1.03
C ASP A 329 -29.96 20.35 0.52
N GLY A 330 -30.79 20.72 -0.46
CA GLY A 330 -30.66 21.97 -1.21
C GLY A 330 -29.29 22.09 -1.88
N ASP A 331 -28.51 23.12 -1.53
CA ASP A 331 -27.18 23.38 -2.08
C ASP A 331 -26.05 22.78 -1.25
N ARG A 332 -26.36 21.92 -0.33
CA ARG A 332 -25.40 21.27 0.56
C ARG A 332 -25.32 19.76 0.29
N MET A 333 -24.11 19.27 0.05
CA MET A 333 -23.81 17.86 -0.07
C MET A 333 -23.07 17.39 1.18
N THR A 334 -23.47 16.23 1.70
CA THR A 334 -22.81 15.57 2.83
C THR A 334 -22.71 14.08 2.57
N GLY A 335 -21.67 13.46 3.04
CA GLY A 335 -21.49 12.03 2.86
C GLY A 335 -20.15 11.52 3.33
N VAL A 336 -19.77 10.37 2.80
CA VAL A 336 -18.53 9.70 3.13
C VAL A 336 -17.85 9.18 1.87
N ALA A 337 -16.51 9.14 1.93
CA ALA A 337 -15.67 8.42 1.00
C ALA A 337 -14.99 7.27 1.75
N LYS A 338 -15.04 6.06 1.20
CA LYS A 338 -14.43 4.85 1.76
C LYS A 338 -13.34 4.34 0.82
N ALA A 339 -12.18 4.02 1.36
CA ALA A 339 -11.08 3.39 0.65
C ALA A 339 -10.85 1.99 1.25
N GLY A 340 -11.42 0.94 0.64
CA GLY A 340 -11.37 -0.41 1.17
C GLY A 340 -11.97 -0.50 2.58
N MET A 341 -11.22 -1.04 3.55
CA MET A 341 -11.61 -1.16 4.95
C MET A 341 -11.18 0.04 5.81
N LEU A 342 -10.57 1.07 5.23
CA LEU A 342 -10.21 2.29 5.98
C LEU A 342 -11.44 2.96 6.59
N PRO A 343 -11.28 3.65 7.74
CA PRO A 343 -12.34 4.48 8.30
C PRO A 343 -12.90 5.44 7.25
N ALA A 344 -14.23 5.59 7.25
CA ALA A 344 -14.88 6.46 6.29
C ALA A 344 -14.43 7.91 6.45
N SER A 345 -13.94 8.51 5.38
CA SER A 345 -13.57 9.91 5.29
C SER A 345 -14.80 10.77 5.10
N LYS A 346 -14.96 11.84 5.89
CA LYS A 346 -16.09 12.74 5.78
C LYS A 346 -16.00 13.58 4.51
N LEU A 347 -17.10 13.63 3.75
CA LEU A 347 -17.27 14.51 2.60
C LEU A 347 -18.29 15.60 2.91
N THR A 348 -17.93 16.83 2.58
CA THR A 348 -18.86 17.97 2.60
C THR A 348 -18.70 18.75 1.31
N GLY A 349 -19.82 19.24 0.77
CA GLY A 349 -19.81 20.01 -0.48
C GLY A 349 -20.85 21.10 -0.51
N LYS A 350 -20.63 22.06 -1.40
CA LYS A 350 -21.56 23.14 -1.71
C LYS A 350 -21.77 23.23 -3.22
N ARG A 351 -22.99 23.42 -3.66
CA ARG A 351 -23.33 23.63 -5.08
C ARG A 351 -22.72 24.95 -5.54
N ILE A 352 -22.16 24.94 -6.76
CA ILE A 352 -21.57 26.12 -7.40
C ILE A 352 -22.48 26.63 -8.50
N SER A 353 -23.15 25.72 -9.22
CA SER A 353 -24.05 26.04 -10.35
C SER A 353 -25.13 24.97 -10.48
#